data_ca5983a1966e826263521fcb52720f27
#
_entry.id   ca5983a1966e826263521fcb52720f27
#
_cell.length_a   1.000
_cell.length_b   1.000
_cell.length_c   1.000
_cell.angle_alpha   90.00
_cell.angle_beta   90.00
_cell.angle_gamma   90.00
#
_symmetry.space_group_name_H-M   'P 1'
#
loop_
_entity.id
_entity.type
_entity.pdbx_description
1 polymer ?
#
loop_
_entity_poly.entity_id
_entity_poly.type
_entity_poly.pdbx_seq_one_letter_code
_entity_poly.pdbx_strand_id
1 'polypeptide(L)'
;MPMSKNKLVLLLGMICLEQDKSATISLSKAPTCGQSLVKTQPWNYLNIFSRIVGGSQVVKGSYPWQVSLKRRQKHICGGTIISPQWVVTAAHCVASRNSASALNITAGKHDLSHTEPGEQTLTIESIIIHPFFSTKKPMDYDIALLKMAGTFHFGQFVGPMCLPEPGERFKPGLICTTAGWGRLTEDGILSQVLQEVNLPILTQEECAAALLTLKKPISGRTFLCTGFADGGRDACQGDSGGALMCRNKKGTWTLAGVTSWGLGCGRGWRNNEQKDDQGSPGIFTDLSKVLPWIQKHIQIGKQRKSSRASCSEEDRVVSESEGELHFPESPYLYYDGKQLCVWTLLVPEEMHVLLSFSHLDAESCHHNYLSIYSSEDRLTGKFCGERLASSVLVASNSLRLKFFTDATDYSTGFNLTYKALKPSYLPDSGCSSLTVLFEEGLIQSLHYPENYNDMANCNWVFQAPKHYLIKLSFQSLEIEENGDCTSDYVTVHQDVERKKEIARLCGFVAPAPVLSSSGVMLISFQSDENVTFRGFQATVAFIPETALNISRSEDESMFLET
;
A
#
# COMPACT_ATOMS: atom_id res chain seq x y z
N MET A 1 -82.36 -67.82 -19.27
CA MET A 1 -83.18 -66.62 -19.21
C MET A 1 -82.48 -65.58 -18.37
N PRO A 2 -82.55 -64.33 -18.66
CA PRO A 2 -82.36 -63.67 -19.98
C PRO A 2 -81.28 -62.49 -19.93
N MET A 3 -80.87 -62.13 -21.11
CA MET A 3 -80.65 -60.77 -21.64
C MET A 3 -79.68 -59.82 -20.90
N SER A 4 -78.60 -59.58 -21.56
CA SER A 4 -78.39 -58.53 -22.53
C SER A 4 -78.48 -57.08 -21.99
N LYS A 5 -77.40 -56.33 -22.12
CA LYS A 5 -77.46 -55.00 -22.77
C LYS A 5 -75.99 -54.50 -23.00
N ASN A 6 -75.70 -54.36 -24.26
CA ASN A 6 -74.58 -53.60 -24.77
C ASN A 6 -74.60 -52.16 -24.24
N LYS A 7 -73.50 -51.65 -23.76
CA LYS A 7 -73.22 -50.21 -23.75
C LYS A 7 -71.97 -49.95 -24.48
N LEU A 8 -72.14 -49.36 -25.64
CA LEU A 8 -71.14 -48.70 -26.48
C LEU A 8 -70.54 -47.54 -25.68
N VAL A 9 -69.32 -47.63 -25.28
CA VAL A 9 -68.59 -46.51 -24.69
C VAL A 9 -67.79 -45.87 -25.77
N LEU A 10 -68.18 -44.68 -26.21
CA LEU A 10 -67.45 -43.79 -27.06
C LEU A 10 -66.15 -43.45 -26.35
N LEU A 11 -65.01 -43.84 -26.96
CA LEU A 11 -63.71 -43.32 -26.67
C LEU A 11 -63.59 -41.89 -27.24
N LEU A 12 -63.92 -40.90 -26.42
CA LEU A 12 -63.51 -39.54 -26.65
C LEU A 12 -62.01 -39.44 -26.36
N GLY A 13 -61.18 -39.36 -27.44
CA GLY A 13 -59.76 -39.05 -27.35
C GLY A 13 -59.57 -37.66 -26.72
N MET A 14 -59.19 -37.62 -25.47
CA MET A 14 -58.61 -36.44 -24.87
C MET A 14 -57.17 -36.31 -25.42
N ILE A 15 -57.02 -35.46 -26.41
CA ILE A 15 -55.74 -34.94 -26.81
C ILE A 15 -55.24 -34.11 -25.64
N CYS A 16 -54.34 -34.67 -24.80
CA CYS A 16 -53.54 -33.93 -23.88
C CYS A 16 -52.58 -33.05 -24.71
N LEU A 17 -52.94 -31.80 -24.86
CA LEU A 17 -51.97 -30.76 -25.20
C LEU A 17 -50.94 -30.71 -24.07
N GLU A 18 -49.80 -31.36 -24.27
CA GLU A 18 -48.57 -31.06 -23.51
C GLU A 18 -48.29 -29.61 -23.73
N GLN A 19 -48.59 -28.78 -22.73
CA GLN A 19 -48.04 -27.46 -22.60
C GLN A 19 -46.54 -27.65 -22.43
N ASP A 20 -45.79 -27.37 -23.47
CA ASP A 20 -44.38 -27.07 -23.39
C ASP A 20 -44.18 -26.03 -22.29
N LYS A 21 -43.81 -26.49 -21.10
CA LYS A 21 -43.17 -25.65 -20.11
C LYS A 21 -41.86 -25.21 -20.74
N SER A 22 -41.90 -24.06 -21.43
CA SER A 22 -40.70 -23.34 -21.76
C SER A 22 -39.92 -23.23 -20.46
N ALA A 23 -38.82 -23.98 -20.37
CA ALA A 23 -37.84 -23.84 -19.33
C ALA A 23 -37.34 -22.40 -19.45
N THR A 24 -37.89 -21.53 -18.58
CA THR A 24 -37.25 -20.24 -18.30
C THR A 24 -35.85 -20.58 -17.84
N ILE A 25 -34.89 -20.42 -18.77
CA ILE A 25 -33.48 -20.40 -18.44
C ILE A 25 -33.36 -19.27 -17.45
N SER A 26 -33.35 -19.60 -16.17
CA SER A 26 -32.96 -18.71 -15.11
C SER A 26 -31.56 -18.22 -15.53
N LEU A 27 -31.47 -16.96 -15.91
CA LEU A 27 -30.18 -16.29 -16.06
C LEU A 27 -29.45 -16.55 -14.74
N SER A 28 -28.49 -17.47 -14.74
CA SER A 28 -27.69 -17.80 -13.59
C SER A 28 -27.02 -16.51 -13.15
N LYS A 29 -27.42 -16.04 -11.99
CA LYS A 29 -26.80 -14.90 -11.31
C LYS A 29 -25.30 -15.11 -11.37
N ALA A 30 -24.56 -14.14 -11.90
CA ALA A 30 -23.10 -14.23 -11.99
C ALA A 30 -22.56 -14.72 -10.64
N PRO A 31 -21.63 -15.68 -10.61
CA PRO A 31 -21.16 -16.26 -9.37
C PRO A 31 -20.59 -15.16 -8.48
N THR A 32 -21.13 -15.05 -7.27
CA THR A 32 -20.70 -14.09 -6.27
C THR A 32 -19.31 -14.50 -5.76
N CYS A 33 -18.40 -13.53 -5.64
CA CYS A 33 -17.05 -13.80 -5.14
C CYS A 33 -17.06 -14.36 -3.71
N GLY A 34 -15.99 -15.05 -3.32
CA GLY A 34 -15.75 -15.51 -1.95
C GLY A 34 -16.73 -16.58 -1.46
N GLN A 35 -17.43 -17.27 -2.36
CA GLN A 35 -18.35 -18.35 -2.04
C GLN A 35 -17.82 -19.69 -2.55
N SER A 36 -17.83 -20.68 -1.67
CA SER A 36 -17.62 -22.08 -2.01
C SER A 36 -18.96 -22.79 -2.07
N LEU A 37 -19.20 -23.55 -3.14
CA LEU A 37 -20.39 -24.40 -3.26
C LEU A 37 -20.24 -25.70 -2.48
N VAL A 38 -19.03 -26.00 -2.02
CA VAL A 38 -18.72 -27.18 -1.18
C VAL A 38 -18.85 -26.76 0.29
N LYS A 39 -19.73 -27.45 1.02
CA LYS A 39 -19.85 -27.24 2.46
C LYS A 39 -18.61 -27.75 3.15
N THR A 40 -17.78 -26.86 3.66
CA THR A 40 -16.71 -27.20 4.60
C THR A 40 -17.35 -27.67 5.90
N GLN A 41 -16.87 -28.78 6.47
CA GLN A 41 -17.34 -29.21 7.78
C GLN A 41 -16.98 -28.17 8.85
N PRO A 42 -17.86 -27.94 9.86
CA PRO A 42 -17.49 -27.08 10.98
C PRO A 42 -16.23 -27.62 11.66
N TRP A 43 -15.39 -26.70 12.08
CA TRP A 43 -14.13 -26.96 12.75
C TRP A 43 -14.32 -27.92 13.95
N ASN A 44 -13.88 -29.17 13.83
CA ASN A 44 -13.82 -30.10 14.95
C ASN A 44 -12.44 -29.96 15.61
N TYR A 45 -12.41 -29.54 16.86
CA TYR A 45 -11.24 -29.43 17.73
C TYR A 45 -10.42 -30.72 17.88
N LEU A 46 -10.87 -31.85 17.32
CA LEU A 46 -10.30 -33.17 17.51
C LEU A 46 -9.36 -33.69 16.41
N ASN A 47 -9.10 -32.91 15.35
CA ASN A 47 -8.13 -33.30 14.32
C ASN A 47 -6.69 -32.91 14.71
N ILE A 48 -6.10 -33.72 15.60
CA ILE A 48 -4.74 -33.52 16.13
C ILE A 48 -3.64 -34.00 15.15
N PHE A 49 -4.00 -34.60 14.02
CA PHE A 49 -3.04 -35.18 13.08
C PHE A 49 -3.22 -34.61 11.66
N SER A 50 -2.60 -33.48 11.36
CA SER A 50 -2.67 -32.91 10.03
C SER A 50 -1.40 -32.14 9.61
N ARG A 51 -1.03 -32.20 8.34
CA ARG A 51 0.28 -32.01 7.73
C ARG A 51 0.36 -30.96 6.60
N ILE A 52 0.22 -29.78 6.80
CA ILE A 52 1.05 -28.58 6.55
C ILE A 52 1.63 -28.35 7.91
N VAL A 53 2.74 -27.69 8.13
CA VAL A 53 3.20 -27.60 9.50
C VAL A 53 2.00 -27.26 10.38
N GLY A 54 1.35 -28.28 10.98
CA GLY A 54 0.08 -28.17 11.73
C GLY A 54 -1.25 -27.94 10.94
N GLY A 55 -1.31 -28.16 9.61
CA GLY A 55 -2.52 -27.99 8.77
C GLY A 55 -3.32 -29.28 8.48
N SER A 56 -4.38 -29.22 7.66
CA SER A 56 -5.24 -30.35 7.27
C SER A 56 -5.48 -30.41 5.76
N GLN A 57 -5.77 -31.61 5.27
CA GLN A 57 -6.15 -31.79 3.88
C GLN A 57 -7.50 -31.12 3.60
N VAL A 58 -7.57 -30.39 2.50
CA VAL A 58 -8.78 -29.68 2.06
C VAL A 58 -9.74 -30.62 1.35
N VAL A 59 -11.04 -30.44 1.50
CA VAL A 59 -12.04 -31.10 0.65
C VAL A 59 -11.99 -30.44 -0.73
N LYS A 60 -11.98 -31.24 -1.80
CA LYS A 60 -11.96 -30.73 -3.17
C LYS A 60 -13.06 -29.70 -3.43
N GLY A 61 -12.69 -28.53 -3.97
CA GLY A 61 -13.63 -27.46 -4.27
C GLY A 61 -13.94 -26.51 -3.11
N SER A 62 -13.33 -26.69 -1.91
CA SER A 62 -13.49 -25.75 -0.79
C SER A 62 -12.97 -24.36 -1.09
N TYR A 63 -11.92 -24.24 -1.90
CA TYR A 63 -11.30 -22.97 -2.29
C TYR A 63 -11.24 -22.86 -3.82
N PRO A 64 -12.38 -22.53 -4.49
CA PRO A 64 -12.46 -22.52 -5.95
C PRO A 64 -11.62 -21.43 -6.62
N TRP A 65 -11.12 -20.46 -5.86
CA TRP A 65 -10.22 -19.40 -6.30
C TRP A 65 -8.74 -19.79 -6.28
N GLN A 66 -8.40 -20.92 -5.61
CA GLN A 66 -7.02 -21.36 -5.52
C GLN A 66 -6.53 -21.89 -6.87
N VAL A 67 -5.37 -21.41 -7.31
CA VAL A 67 -4.75 -21.87 -8.55
C VAL A 67 -3.32 -22.34 -8.33
N SER A 68 -2.86 -23.22 -9.23
CA SER A 68 -1.47 -23.66 -9.32
C SER A 68 -0.77 -22.91 -10.46
N LEU A 69 0.21 -22.08 -10.12
CA LEU A 69 1.14 -21.49 -11.08
C LEU A 69 2.19 -22.55 -11.44
N LYS A 70 2.26 -22.89 -12.72
CA LYS A 70 3.12 -23.98 -13.24
C LYS A 70 4.16 -23.45 -14.20
N ARG A 71 5.34 -24.05 -14.14
CA ARG A 71 6.41 -23.89 -15.11
C ARG A 71 6.84 -25.27 -15.63
N ARG A 72 6.79 -25.48 -16.95
CA ARG A 72 7.07 -26.81 -17.56
C ARG A 72 6.26 -27.90 -16.85
N GLN A 73 4.96 -27.68 -16.66
CA GLN A 73 3.98 -28.55 -15.98
C GLN A 73 4.25 -28.83 -14.49
N LYS A 74 5.30 -28.26 -13.90
CA LYS A 74 5.59 -28.39 -12.46
C LYS A 74 5.03 -27.21 -11.69
N HIS A 75 4.36 -27.46 -10.56
CA HIS A 75 3.93 -26.46 -9.61
C HIS A 75 5.12 -25.69 -9.04
N ILE A 76 5.01 -24.39 -8.95
CA ILE A 76 6.06 -23.50 -8.43
C ILE A 76 5.57 -22.50 -7.39
N CYS A 77 4.31 -22.09 -7.50
CA CYS A 77 3.65 -21.14 -6.61
C CYS A 77 2.14 -21.31 -6.66
N GLY A 78 1.46 -20.82 -5.66
CA GLY A 78 0.03 -20.60 -5.66
C GLY A 78 -0.38 -19.31 -6.37
N GLY A 79 -1.68 -19.07 -6.43
CA GLY A 79 -2.29 -17.82 -6.87
C GLY A 79 -3.77 -17.81 -6.56
N THR A 80 -4.40 -16.69 -6.76
CA THR A 80 -5.82 -16.46 -6.40
C THR A 80 -6.58 -15.82 -7.56
N ILE A 81 -7.64 -16.45 -8.02
CA ILE A 81 -8.54 -15.87 -9.02
C ILE A 81 -9.34 -14.75 -8.36
N ILE A 82 -9.27 -13.53 -8.92
CA ILE A 82 -10.05 -12.37 -8.46
C ILE A 82 -11.09 -11.92 -9.48
N SER A 83 -10.98 -12.37 -10.72
CA SER A 83 -11.97 -12.16 -11.78
C SER A 83 -11.79 -13.20 -12.88
N PRO A 84 -12.66 -13.29 -13.90
CA PRO A 84 -12.53 -14.29 -14.98
C PRO A 84 -11.20 -14.27 -15.73
N GLN A 85 -10.51 -13.14 -15.77
CA GLN A 85 -9.24 -12.97 -16.50
C GLN A 85 -8.05 -12.59 -15.61
N TRP A 86 -8.24 -12.45 -14.29
CA TRP A 86 -7.19 -11.94 -13.42
C TRP A 86 -6.89 -12.89 -12.26
N VAL A 87 -5.61 -13.14 -12.06
CA VAL A 87 -5.05 -13.89 -10.95
C VAL A 87 -4.04 -13.01 -10.21
N VAL A 88 -4.10 -13.01 -8.87
CA VAL A 88 -3.10 -12.42 -7.99
C VAL A 88 -2.12 -13.51 -7.57
N THR A 89 -0.83 -13.19 -7.53
CA THR A 89 0.24 -14.05 -7.01
C THR A 89 1.36 -13.19 -6.39
N ALA A 90 2.38 -13.80 -5.80
CA ALA A 90 3.56 -13.09 -5.32
C ALA A 90 4.47 -12.67 -6.49
N ALA A 91 5.05 -11.48 -6.41
CA ALA A 91 5.95 -10.96 -7.44
C ALA A 91 7.21 -11.82 -7.59
N HIS A 92 7.78 -12.32 -6.48
CA HIS A 92 8.97 -13.18 -6.54
C HIS A 92 8.75 -14.49 -7.33
N CYS A 93 7.51 -14.95 -7.44
CA CYS A 93 7.16 -16.14 -8.25
C CYS A 93 7.38 -15.93 -9.76
N VAL A 94 7.31 -14.68 -10.22
CA VAL A 94 7.31 -14.31 -11.65
C VAL A 94 8.41 -13.32 -12.03
N ALA A 95 9.03 -12.61 -11.08
CA ALA A 95 10.00 -11.53 -11.34
C ALA A 95 11.28 -11.97 -12.06
N SER A 96 11.76 -13.20 -11.85
CA SER A 96 12.98 -13.71 -12.47
C SER A 96 12.78 -14.33 -13.87
N ARG A 97 11.59 -14.15 -14.48
CA ARG A 97 11.16 -14.95 -15.62
C ARG A 97 10.71 -14.08 -16.77
N ASN A 98 11.58 -13.95 -17.75
CA ASN A 98 11.45 -13.03 -18.87
C ASN A 98 10.34 -13.36 -19.88
N SER A 99 9.49 -14.39 -19.64
CA SER A 99 8.45 -14.76 -20.60
C SER A 99 7.19 -15.30 -19.92
N ALA A 100 6.09 -14.59 -20.09
CA ALA A 100 4.75 -15.05 -19.68
C ALA A 100 4.38 -16.39 -20.33
N SER A 101 4.87 -16.65 -21.54
CA SER A 101 4.60 -17.88 -22.31
C SER A 101 5.19 -19.16 -21.69
N ALA A 102 6.16 -19.04 -20.77
CA ALA A 102 6.74 -20.18 -20.06
C ALA A 102 5.92 -20.63 -18.84
N LEU A 103 4.88 -19.88 -18.49
CA LEU A 103 4.06 -20.07 -17.29
C LEU A 103 2.61 -20.35 -17.67
N ASN A 104 1.98 -21.24 -16.90
CA ASN A 104 0.57 -21.56 -17.02
C ASN A 104 -0.10 -21.53 -15.65
N ILE A 105 -1.38 -21.19 -15.63
CA ILE A 105 -2.24 -21.24 -14.46
C ILE A 105 -3.23 -22.38 -14.62
N THR A 106 -3.29 -23.28 -13.63
CA THR A 106 -4.31 -24.33 -13.55
C THR A 106 -5.25 -24.04 -12.38
N ALA A 107 -6.51 -23.80 -12.68
CA ALA A 107 -7.63 -23.64 -11.75
C ALA A 107 -8.40 -24.94 -11.56
N GLY A 108 -9.14 -25.10 -10.46
CA GLY A 108 -9.91 -26.30 -10.15
C GLY A 108 -9.05 -27.51 -9.73
N LYS A 109 -7.77 -27.26 -9.44
CA LYS A 109 -6.79 -28.27 -9.04
C LYS A 109 -6.95 -28.63 -7.56
N HIS A 110 -6.86 -29.94 -7.25
CA HIS A 110 -6.81 -30.46 -5.89
C HIS A 110 -5.60 -31.34 -5.67
N ASP A 111 -5.38 -32.33 -6.52
CA ASP A 111 -4.24 -33.22 -6.48
C ASP A 111 -3.28 -32.94 -7.64
N LEU A 112 -2.02 -32.57 -7.35
CA LEU A 112 -1.00 -32.24 -8.35
C LEU A 112 -0.54 -33.46 -9.17
N SER A 113 -0.76 -34.70 -8.69
CA SER A 113 -0.24 -35.92 -9.30
C SER A 113 -0.95 -36.33 -10.58
N HIS A 114 -2.19 -35.92 -10.77
CA HIS A 114 -3.00 -36.29 -11.95
C HIS A 114 -3.93 -35.19 -12.38
N THR A 115 -4.45 -35.23 -13.61
CA THR A 115 -5.45 -34.29 -14.12
C THR A 115 -6.83 -34.70 -13.60
N GLU A 116 -7.59 -33.76 -13.08
CA GLU A 116 -8.89 -33.99 -12.49
C GLU A 116 -10.02 -33.34 -13.32
N PRO A 117 -11.24 -33.89 -13.29
CA PRO A 117 -12.39 -33.27 -13.93
C PRO A 117 -12.65 -31.87 -13.41
N GLY A 118 -12.91 -30.92 -14.32
CA GLY A 118 -13.21 -29.53 -13.97
C GLY A 118 -11.99 -28.61 -13.88
N GLU A 119 -10.76 -29.12 -14.12
CA GLU A 119 -9.56 -28.28 -14.24
C GLU A 119 -9.63 -27.40 -15.49
N GLN A 120 -9.14 -26.17 -15.35
CA GLN A 120 -8.97 -25.23 -16.44
C GLN A 120 -7.54 -24.70 -16.42
N THR A 121 -6.82 -24.90 -17.52
CA THR A 121 -5.45 -24.39 -17.67
C THR A 121 -5.42 -23.30 -18.72
N LEU A 122 -4.97 -22.11 -18.32
CA LEU A 122 -4.82 -20.95 -19.18
C LEU A 122 -3.38 -20.48 -19.23
N THR A 123 -2.99 -19.91 -20.37
CA THR A 123 -1.72 -19.20 -20.54
C THR A 123 -1.85 -17.77 -20.05
N ILE A 124 -0.71 -17.16 -19.74
CA ILE A 124 -0.64 -15.77 -19.24
C ILE A 124 -0.42 -14.85 -20.43
N GLU A 125 -1.29 -13.86 -20.60
CA GLU A 125 -1.17 -12.79 -21.59
C GLU A 125 -0.12 -11.76 -21.16
N SER A 126 -0.22 -11.28 -19.92
CA SER A 126 0.72 -10.31 -19.35
C SER A 126 0.90 -10.48 -17.84
N ILE A 127 2.08 -10.07 -17.38
CA ILE A 127 2.47 -10.07 -15.96
C ILE A 127 2.74 -8.63 -15.56
N ILE A 128 2.03 -8.16 -14.52
CA ILE A 128 2.19 -6.83 -13.96
C ILE A 128 2.71 -6.98 -12.54
N ILE A 129 3.97 -6.63 -12.33
CA ILE A 129 4.63 -6.66 -11.02
C ILE A 129 4.45 -5.29 -10.37
N HIS A 130 4.22 -5.26 -9.05
CA HIS A 130 4.14 -4.00 -8.33
C HIS A 130 5.43 -3.20 -8.51
N PRO A 131 5.39 -1.90 -8.88
CA PRO A 131 6.59 -1.12 -9.22
C PRO A 131 7.61 -1.01 -8.08
N PHE A 132 7.14 -1.08 -6.83
CA PHE A 132 8.00 -1.02 -5.65
C PHE A 132 8.52 -2.37 -5.18
N PHE A 133 8.23 -3.45 -5.90
CA PHE A 133 8.78 -4.76 -5.54
C PHE A 133 10.28 -4.81 -5.76
N SER A 134 11.01 -5.30 -4.76
CA SER A 134 12.44 -5.57 -4.86
C SER A 134 12.74 -7.03 -4.56
N THR A 135 13.58 -7.66 -5.39
CA THR A 135 14.09 -9.01 -5.13
C THR A 135 15.09 -9.08 -3.98
N LYS A 136 15.60 -7.93 -3.53
CA LYS A 136 16.44 -7.83 -2.33
C LYS A 136 15.55 -7.92 -1.09
N LYS A 137 15.99 -8.61 -0.06
CA LYS A 137 15.27 -8.61 1.23
C LYS A 137 15.37 -7.23 1.91
N PRO A 138 14.30 -6.77 2.54
CA PRO A 138 12.99 -7.40 2.66
C PRO A 138 12.23 -7.36 1.32
N MET A 139 11.51 -8.42 0.98
CA MET A 139 10.65 -8.47 -0.21
C MET A 139 9.35 -7.71 0.06
N ASP A 140 9.44 -6.39 0.17
CA ASP A 140 8.26 -5.54 0.32
C ASP A 140 7.50 -5.40 -1.01
N TYR A 141 6.22 -5.11 -0.98
CA TYR A 141 5.35 -5.05 -2.16
C TYR A 141 5.41 -6.33 -3.02
N ASP A 142 5.53 -7.49 -2.39
CA ASP A 142 5.67 -8.78 -3.09
C ASP A 142 4.32 -9.25 -3.65
N ILE A 143 3.87 -8.61 -4.73
CA ILE A 143 2.60 -8.89 -5.40
C ILE A 143 2.73 -8.69 -6.92
N ALA A 144 2.05 -9.56 -7.67
CA ALA A 144 1.91 -9.46 -9.11
C ALA A 144 0.49 -9.80 -9.55
N LEU A 145 0.02 -9.15 -10.61
CA LEU A 145 -1.21 -9.45 -11.32
C LEU A 145 -0.88 -10.20 -12.61
N LEU A 146 -1.59 -11.28 -12.84
CA LEU A 146 -1.49 -12.08 -14.07
C LEU A 146 -2.77 -11.89 -14.87
N LYS A 147 -2.67 -11.29 -16.06
CA LYS A 147 -3.77 -11.24 -17.01
C LYS A 147 -3.73 -12.51 -17.85
N MET A 148 -4.83 -13.23 -17.88
CA MET A 148 -4.95 -14.49 -18.60
C MET A 148 -5.29 -14.25 -20.07
N ALA A 149 -4.71 -15.03 -20.98
CA ALA A 149 -5.00 -15.00 -22.42
C ALA A 149 -6.44 -15.47 -22.76
N GLY A 150 -7.13 -16.09 -21.80
CA GLY A 150 -8.52 -16.51 -21.88
C GLY A 150 -9.29 -16.15 -20.63
N THR A 151 -10.50 -16.71 -20.48
CA THR A 151 -11.37 -16.49 -19.33
C THR A 151 -11.63 -17.80 -18.59
N PHE A 152 -11.56 -17.76 -17.26
CA PHE A 152 -12.03 -18.87 -16.44
C PHE A 152 -13.56 -18.95 -16.48
N HIS A 153 -14.07 -20.15 -16.66
CA HIS A 153 -15.50 -20.47 -16.54
C HIS A 153 -15.79 -20.85 -15.09
N PHE A 154 -16.57 -20.01 -14.43
CA PHE A 154 -16.88 -20.21 -13.01
C PHE A 154 -17.94 -21.30 -12.81
N GLY A 155 -17.74 -22.12 -11.78
CA GLY A 155 -18.58 -23.24 -11.43
C GLY A 155 -18.21 -23.82 -10.06
N GLN A 156 -18.45 -25.09 -9.86
CA GLN A 156 -18.26 -25.75 -8.57
C GLN A 156 -16.79 -25.70 -8.06
N PHE A 157 -15.81 -25.82 -8.97
CA PHE A 157 -14.39 -25.96 -8.63
C PHE A 157 -13.54 -24.75 -9.01
N VAL A 158 -14.12 -23.78 -9.71
CA VAL A 158 -13.44 -22.57 -10.18
C VAL A 158 -14.33 -21.37 -9.90
N GLY A 159 -13.86 -20.40 -9.16
CA GLY A 159 -14.62 -19.21 -8.80
C GLY A 159 -13.75 -18.09 -8.26
N PRO A 160 -14.24 -16.85 -8.18
CA PRO A 160 -13.45 -15.69 -7.77
C PRO A 160 -13.43 -15.50 -6.25
N MET A 161 -12.33 -15.02 -5.72
CA MET A 161 -12.18 -14.49 -4.37
C MET A 161 -12.65 -13.04 -4.33
N CYS A 162 -13.26 -12.61 -3.21
CA CYS A 162 -13.52 -11.19 -3.01
C CYS A 162 -12.25 -10.44 -2.65
N LEU A 163 -12.09 -9.26 -3.23
CA LEU A 163 -11.14 -8.26 -2.74
C LEU A 163 -11.74 -7.55 -1.52
N PRO A 164 -10.92 -7.02 -0.59
CA PRO A 164 -11.43 -6.20 0.50
C PRO A 164 -12.11 -4.93 -0.02
N GLU A 165 -13.09 -4.43 0.74
CA GLU A 165 -13.67 -3.11 0.47
C GLU A 165 -12.62 -2.01 0.81
N PRO A 166 -12.65 -0.84 0.14
CA PRO A 166 -11.77 0.27 0.51
C PRO A 166 -11.88 0.59 1.99
N GLY A 167 -10.74 0.64 2.68
CA GLY A 167 -10.69 0.85 4.13
C GLY A 167 -11.00 -0.38 5.00
N GLU A 168 -11.36 -1.52 4.41
CA GLU A 168 -11.55 -2.76 5.15
C GLU A 168 -10.21 -3.25 5.71
N ARG A 169 -10.19 -3.49 7.03
CA ARG A 169 -9.03 -4.04 7.74
C ARG A 169 -9.45 -5.25 8.55
N PHE A 170 -8.63 -6.26 8.53
CA PHE A 170 -8.80 -7.46 9.34
C PHE A 170 -8.14 -7.25 10.70
N LYS A 171 -8.91 -7.47 11.77
CA LYS A 171 -8.44 -7.18 13.13
C LYS A 171 -7.36 -8.18 13.57
N PRO A 172 -6.37 -7.75 14.35
CA PRO A 172 -5.46 -8.64 15.04
C PRO A 172 -6.22 -9.68 15.86
N GLY A 173 -5.68 -10.90 15.94
CA GLY A 173 -6.31 -12.05 16.57
C GLY A 173 -7.37 -12.77 15.71
N LEU A 174 -7.79 -12.18 14.58
CA LEU A 174 -8.69 -12.88 13.65
C LEU A 174 -7.97 -14.11 13.08
N ILE A 175 -8.64 -15.25 13.16
CA ILE A 175 -8.13 -16.47 12.53
C ILE A 175 -8.48 -16.45 11.05
N CYS A 176 -7.46 -16.45 10.22
CA CYS A 176 -7.56 -16.53 8.77
C CYS A 176 -6.97 -17.84 8.28
N THR A 177 -7.35 -18.27 7.08
CA THR A 177 -6.93 -19.54 6.50
C THR A 177 -6.02 -19.26 5.31
N THR A 178 -4.92 -19.98 5.18
CA THR A 178 -4.17 -20.08 3.92
C THR A 178 -4.19 -21.53 3.43
N ALA A 179 -4.15 -21.70 2.10
CA ALA A 179 -4.18 -23.03 1.48
C ALA A 179 -3.15 -23.11 0.34
N GLY A 180 -2.56 -24.30 0.18
CA GLY A 180 -1.59 -24.53 -0.87
C GLY A 180 -1.05 -25.96 -0.93
N TRP A 181 -0.07 -26.14 -1.81
CA TRP A 181 0.64 -27.42 -2.01
C TRP A 181 2.09 -27.36 -1.53
N GLY A 182 2.37 -26.43 -0.61
CA GLY A 182 3.68 -26.24 -0.03
C GLY A 182 4.19 -27.46 0.74
N ARG A 183 5.42 -27.35 1.21
CA ARG A 183 6.06 -28.44 1.96
C ARG A 183 5.30 -28.69 3.26
N LEU A 184 5.18 -29.98 3.61
CA LEU A 184 4.50 -30.42 4.83
C LEU A 184 5.35 -30.23 6.10
N THR A 185 6.66 -30.15 5.91
CA THR A 185 7.67 -29.81 6.93
C THR A 185 8.78 -29.02 6.24
N GLU A 186 9.58 -28.27 6.97
CA GLU A 186 10.61 -27.39 6.41
C GLU A 186 11.55 -28.10 5.42
N ASP A 187 12.01 -29.29 5.75
CA ASP A 187 12.89 -30.12 4.91
C ASP A 187 12.13 -31.21 4.13
N GLY A 188 10.78 -31.17 4.20
CA GLY A 188 9.92 -32.17 3.58
C GLY A 188 9.70 -31.96 2.09
N ILE A 189 8.89 -32.86 1.50
CA ILE A 189 8.44 -32.77 0.12
C ILE A 189 7.20 -31.88 -0.02
N LEU A 190 6.94 -31.37 -1.22
CA LEU A 190 5.70 -30.69 -1.55
C LEU A 190 4.50 -31.62 -1.37
N SER A 191 3.39 -31.09 -0.86
CA SER A 191 2.14 -31.84 -0.81
C SER A 191 1.59 -32.05 -2.22
N GLN A 192 1.18 -33.28 -2.51
CA GLN A 192 0.47 -33.53 -3.76
C GLN A 192 -0.98 -33.06 -3.70
N VAL A 193 -1.60 -33.11 -2.53
CA VAL A 193 -2.99 -32.75 -2.28
C VAL A 193 -3.06 -31.40 -1.57
N LEU A 194 -4.01 -30.56 -1.96
CA LEU A 194 -4.22 -29.23 -1.39
C LEU A 194 -4.44 -29.33 0.14
N GLN A 195 -3.70 -28.54 0.88
CA GLN A 195 -3.75 -28.44 2.33
C GLN A 195 -4.24 -27.07 2.75
N GLU A 196 -4.66 -26.93 4.03
CA GLU A 196 -5.02 -25.64 4.64
C GLU A 196 -4.43 -25.53 6.04
N VAL A 197 -4.19 -24.29 6.48
CA VAL A 197 -3.81 -23.97 7.85
C VAL A 197 -4.49 -22.69 8.32
N ASN A 198 -4.86 -22.65 9.60
CA ASN A 198 -5.50 -21.53 10.25
C ASN A 198 -4.50 -20.78 11.11
N LEU A 199 -4.34 -19.48 10.87
CA LEU A 199 -3.33 -18.62 11.45
C LEU A 199 -3.97 -17.33 11.98
N PRO A 200 -3.64 -16.88 13.21
CA PRO A 200 -4.06 -15.56 13.70
C PRO A 200 -3.28 -14.45 13.01
N ILE A 201 -3.94 -13.34 12.73
CA ILE A 201 -3.29 -12.08 12.35
C ILE A 201 -2.63 -11.48 13.60
N LEU A 202 -1.39 -11.04 13.48
CA LEU A 202 -0.66 -10.33 14.51
C LEU A 202 -0.91 -8.81 14.43
N THR A 203 -0.70 -8.10 15.53
CA THR A 203 -0.63 -6.63 15.49
C THR A 203 0.60 -6.17 14.72
N GLN A 204 0.66 -4.89 14.33
CA GLN A 204 1.87 -4.36 13.70
C GLN A 204 3.05 -4.34 14.66
N GLU A 205 2.79 -4.06 15.94
CA GLU A 205 3.77 -4.06 17.01
C GLU A 205 4.33 -5.46 17.25
N GLU A 206 3.49 -6.50 17.35
CA GLU A 206 3.92 -7.89 17.47
C GLU A 206 4.73 -8.36 16.26
N CYS A 207 4.30 -7.94 15.06
CA CYS A 207 5.00 -8.23 13.81
C CYS A 207 6.39 -7.58 13.81
N ALA A 208 6.48 -6.29 14.09
CA ALA A 208 7.74 -5.54 14.13
C ALA A 208 8.67 -6.14 15.22
N ALA A 209 8.16 -6.34 16.43
CA ALA A 209 8.93 -6.94 17.53
C ALA A 209 9.51 -8.31 17.15
N ALA A 210 8.70 -9.17 16.51
CA ALA A 210 9.18 -10.48 16.05
C ALA A 210 10.29 -10.38 15.00
N LEU A 211 10.17 -9.43 14.05
CA LEU A 211 11.14 -9.23 12.97
C LEU A 211 12.44 -8.56 13.46
N LEU A 212 12.38 -7.76 14.53
CA LEU A 212 13.56 -7.18 15.19
C LEU A 212 14.43 -8.23 15.90
N THR A 213 13.87 -9.38 16.32
CA THR A 213 14.64 -10.47 16.96
C THR A 213 15.52 -11.26 15.97
N LEU A 214 15.42 -10.99 14.68
CA LEU A 214 16.22 -11.66 13.66
C LEU A 214 17.67 -11.16 13.67
N LYS A 215 18.64 -12.03 13.38
CA LYS A 215 20.08 -11.66 13.23
C LYS A 215 20.31 -10.49 12.26
N LYS A 216 19.39 -10.30 11.31
CA LYS A 216 19.30 -9.12 10.45
C LYS A 216 17.87 -8.62 10.56
N PRO A 217 17.61 -7.57 11.35
CA PRO A 217 16.30 -6.97 11.49
C PRO A 217 15.71 -6.59 10.13
N ILE A 218 14.41 -6.79 9.99
CA ILE A 218 13.71 -6.58 8.72
C ILE A 218 12.42 -5.81 9.02
N SER A 219 12.14 -4.81 8.21
CA SER A 219 10.87 -4.08 8.21
C SER A 219 10.30 -3.98 6.80
N GLY A 220 9.00 -3.75 6.65
CA GLY A 220 8.34 -3.55 5.37
C GLY A 220 7.00 -2.83 5.55
N ARG A 221 6.62 -2.08 4.54
CA ARG A 221 5.39 -1.25 4.56
C ARG A 221 4.12 -2.07 4.29
N THR A 222 4.26 -3.18 3.58
CA THR A 222 3.14 -4.03 3.15
C THR A 222 3.08 -5.37 3.88
N PHE A 223 3.77 -5.53 5.01
CA PHE A 223 3.76 -6.78 5.75
C PHE A 223 2.48 -6.95 6.56
N LEU A 224 1.86 -8.12 6.39
CA LEU A 224 0.81 -8.67 7.23
C LEU A 224 1.36 -9.96 7.84
N CYS A 225 1.59 -9.94 9.14
CA CYS A 225 2.16 -11.07 9.86
C CYS A 225 1.08 -11.98 10.44
N THR A 226 1.33 -13.28 10.38
CA THR A 226 0.45 -14.29 10.98
C THR A 226 1.27 -15.38 11.68
N GLY A 227 0.64 -16.12 12.59
CA GLY A 227 1.24 -17.31 13.20
C GLY A 227 1.24 -17.28 14.71
N PHE A 228 2.01 -18.17 15.29
CA PHE A 228 2.11 -18.39 16.74
C PHE A 228 3.56 -18.23 17.19
N ALA A 229 3.80 -17.46 18.26
CA ALA A 229 5.14 -17.19 18.75
C ALA A 229 5.93 -18.46 19.12
N ASP A 230 5.23 -19.52 19.52
CA ASP A 230 5.83 -20.83 19.82
C ASP A 230 5.99 -21.72 18.57
N GLY A 231 5.53 -21.25 17.40
CA GLY A 231 5.58 -21.96 16.13
C GLY A 231 4.53 -23.07 15.97
N GLY A 232 4.86 -24.09 15.20
CA GLY A 232 4.05 -25.30 15.00
C GLY A 232 3.02 -25.21 13.87
N ARG A 233 2.70 -24.01 13.35
CA ARG A 233 1.78 -23.82 12.23
C ARG A 233 2.23 -22.66 11.36
N ASP A 234 2.34 -22.90 10.04
CA ASP A 234 2.77 -21.87 9.10
C ASP A 234 2.49 -22.29 7.65
N ALA A 235 2.55 -21.32 6.72
CA ALA A 235 2.76 -21.56 5.30
C ALA A 235 4.22 -21.96 5.05
N CYS A 236 4.48 -22.70 3.98
CA CYS A 236 5.82 -23.16 3.67
C CYS A 236 6.15 -22.98 2.18
N GLN A 237 7.37 -23.39 1.79
CA GLN A 237 7.84 -23.31 0.41
C GLN A 237 6.90 -24.06 -0.54
N GLY A 238 6.41 -23.36 -1.56
CA GLY A 238 5.39 -23.83 -2.52
C GLY A 238 4.00 -23.22 -2.29
N ASP A 239 3.72 -22.64 -1.12
CA ASP A 239 2.49 -21.90 -0.85
C ASP A 239 2.59 -20.42 -1.30
N SER A 240 3.79 -19.94 -1.63
CA SER A 240 4.05 -18.57 -2.13
C SER A 240 3.07 -18.15 -3.21
N GLY A 241 2.52 -16.94 -3.10
CA GLY A 241 1.52 -16.42 -4.03
C GLY A 241 0.08 -16.87 -3.76
N GLY A 242 -0.13 -17.84 -2.86
CA GLY A 242 -1.44 -18.27 -2.39
C GLY A 242 -2.14 -17.21 -1.52
N ALA A 243 -3.44 -17.41 -1.27
CA ALA A 243 -4.28 -16.50 -0.51
C ALA A 243 -4.12 -16.66 1.01
N LEU A 244 -4.06 -15.55 1.74
CA LEU A 244 -4.55 -15.48 3.11
C LEU A 244 -6.02 -15.07 3.06
N MET A 245 -6.90 -15.94 3.48
CA MET A 245 -8.35 -15.83 3.36
C MET A 245 -8.97 -15.53 4.72
N CYS A 246 -9.64 -14.41 4.84
CA CYS A 246 -10.36 -14.07 6.07
C CYS A 246 -11.86 -13.95 5.79
N ARG A 247 -12.69 -14.26 6.78
CA ARG A 247 -14.11 -13.97 6.67
C ARG A 247 -14.38 -12.53 7.06
N ASN A 248 -15.01 -11.79 6.15
CA ASN A 248 -15.45 -10.44 6.43
C ASN A 248 -16.68 -10.42 7.36
N LYS A 249 -17.17 -9.23 7.72
CA LYS A 249 -18.34 -9.05 8.60
C LYS A 249 -19.63 -9.70 8.06
N LYS A 250 -19.70 -9.93 6.75
CA LYS A 250 -20.83 -10.60 6.07
C LYS A 250 -20.65 -12.12 5.99
N GLY A 251 -19.55 -12.67 6.56
CA GLY A 251 -19.21 -14.09 6.51
C GLY A 251 -18.64 -14.56 5.15
N THR A 252 -18.36 -13.65 4.22
CA THR A 252 -17.82 -13.95 2.90
C THR A 252 -16.30 -14.06 2.97
N TRP A 253 -15.73 -14.98 2.23
CA TRP A 253 -14.27 -15.10 2.11
C TRP A 253 -13.68 -13.94 1.32
N THR A 254 -12.74 -13.24 1.93
CA THR A 254 -12.08 -12.05 1.38
C THR A 254 -10.57 -12.24 1.43
N LEU A 255 -9.88 -11.83 0.39
CA LEU A 255 -8.44 -11.90 0.26
C LEU A 255 -7.79 -10.83 1.15
N ALA A 256 -7.22 -11.23 2.28
CA ALA A 256 -6.55 -10.33 3.21
C ALA A 256 -5.08 -10.13 2.87
N GLY A 257 -4.43 -11.15 2.32
CA GLY A 257 -3.01 -11.11 2.00
C GLY A 257 -2.60 -12.13 0.95
N VAL A 258 -1.38 -11.94 0.41
CA VAL A 258 -0.73 -12.88 -0.53
C VAL A 258 0.50 -13.47 0.16
N THR A 259 0.62 -14.78 0.21
CA THR A 259 1.75 -15.49 0.83
C THR A 259 3.06 -15.06 0.19
N SER A 260 3.97 -14.51 0.98
CA SER A 260 5.23 -13.97 0.50
C SER A 260 6.42 -14.77 1.00
N TRP A 261 6.80 -14.68 2.27
CA TRP A 261 7.98 -15.36 2.81
C TRP A 261 7.87 -15.60 4.33
N GLY A 262 8.84 -16.32 4.87
CA GLY A 262 9.07 -16.53 6.28
C GLY A 262 10.47 -17.09 6.49
N LEU A 263 10.98 -17.03 7.71
CA LEU A 263 12.22 -17.67 8.12
C LEU A 263 11.91 -18.99 8.79
N GLY A 264 12.23 -20.09 8.11
CA GLY A 264 11.79 -21.43 8.47
C GLY A 264 10.33 -21.70 8.06
N CYS A 265 9.78 -22.82 8.47
CA CYS A 265 8.38 -23.18 8.27
C CYS A 265 7.80 -23.67 9.60
N GLY A 266 7.06 -22.79 10.28
CA GLY A 266 6.49 -23.07 11.59
C GLY A 266 7.51 -23.05 12.73
N ARG A 267 8.66 -22.43 12.56
CA ARG A 267 9.60 -22.17 13.65
C ARG A 267 9.03 -21.07 14.55
N GLY A 268 9.10 -21.29 15.89
CA GLY A 268 8.73 -20.25 16.85
C GLY A 268 9.80 -19.16 16.92
N TRP A 269 9.38 -17.92 17.15
CA TRP A 269 10.28 -16.74 17.29
C TRP A 269 10.40 -16.21 18.72
N ARG A 270 9.68 -16.76 19.69
CA ARG A 270 9.67 -16.30 21.10
C ARG A 270 11.07 -16.21 21.73
N ASN A 271 11.99 -17.07 21.33
CA ASN A 271 13.33 -17.17 21.91
C ASN A 271 14.43 -17.08 20.82
N ASN A 272 14.23 -16.25 19.82
CA ASN A 272 15.18 -16.11 18.70
C ASN A 272 16.59 -15.72 19.13
N GLU A 273 16.72 -14.89 20.18
CA GLU A 273 18.03 -14.44 20.72
C GLU A 273 18.89 -15.59 21.24
N GLN A 274 18.26 -16.70 21.62
CA GLN A 274 18.92 -17.86 22.23
C GLN A 274 19.11 -19.02 21.24
N LYS A 275 18.73 -18.87 19.98
CA LYS A 275 18.73 -19.94 18.97
C LYS A 275 19.57 -19.61 17.76
N ASP A 276 20.31 -20.59 17.27
CA ASP A 276 20.98 -20.52 15.98
C ASP A 276 19.98 -20.61 14.82
N ASP A 277 18.95 -21.42 14.96
CA ASP A 277 17.85 -21.62 14.04
C ASP A 277 16.67 -20.69 14.37
N GLN A 278 16.79 -19.44 14.00
CA GLN A 278 15.75 -18.43 14.21
C GLN A 278 14.49 -18.73 13.39
N GLY A 279 13.33 -18.30 13.89
CA GLY A 279 12.05 -18.35 13.20
C GLY A 279 11.48 -16.94 13.01
N SER A 280 10.50 -16.80 12.11
CA SER A 280 9.71 -15.58 11.97
C SER A 280 8.22 -15.92 11.87
N PRO A 281 7.34 -14.94 12.08
CA PRO A 281 5.95 -15.05 11.61
C PRO A 281 5.91 -15.35 10.12
N GLY A 282 4.82 -15.96 9.64
CA GLY A 282 4.51 -16.01 8.22
C GLY A 282 4.18 -14.61 7.71
N ILE A 283 4.88 -14.16 6.65
CA ILE A 283 4.75 -12.84 6.08
C ILE A 283 3.90 -12.91 4.80
N PHE A 284 2.86 -12.10 4.78
CA PHE A 284 1.97 -11.93 3.64
C PHE A 284 2.02 -10.47 3.18
N THR A 285 1.83 -10.23 1.88
CA THR A 285 1.61 -8.87 1.39
C THR A 285 0.19 -8.44 1.74
N ASP A 286 0.04 -7.42 2.59
CA ASP A 286 -1.23 -6.85 3.04
C ASP A 286 -2.01 -6.26 1.86
N LEU A 287 -3.13 -6.86 1.53
CA LEU A 287 -3.93 -6.42 0.39
C LEU A 287 -4.54 -5.04 0.58
N SER A 288 -4.81 -4.62 1.82
CA SER A 288 -5.35 -3.29 2.12
C SER A 288 -4.39 -2.16 1.70
N LYS A 289 -3.08 -2.46 1.69
CA LYS A 289 -2.02 -1.51 1.30
C LYS A 289 -1.83 -1.40 -0.21
N VAL A 290 -2.15 -2.47 -0.95
CA VAL A 290 -1.93 -2.56 -2.40
C VAL A 290 -3.23 -2.61 -3.21
N LEU A 291 -4.37 -2.51 -2.53
CA LEU A 291 -5.71 -2.58 -3.15
C LEU A 291 -5.91 -1.51 -4.25
N PRO A 292 -5.52 -0.25 -4.09
CA PRO A 292 -5.65 0.76 -5.14
C PRO A 292 -4.90 0.36 -6.41
N TRP A 293 -3.68 -0.16 -6.28
CA TRP A 293 -2.89 -0.65 -7.40
C TRP A 293 -3.57 -1.84 -8.11
N ILE A 294 -4.14 -2.80 -7.36
CA ILE A 294 -4.88 -3.91 -7.94
C ILE A 294 -6.09 -3.38 -8.72
N GLN A 295 -6.90 -2.51 -8.11
CA GLN A 295 -8.11 -1.95 -8.70
C GLN A 295 -7.80 -1.19 -9.98
N LYS A 296 -6.75 -0.40 -10.00
CA LYS A 296 -6.24 0.30 -11.19
C LYS A 296 -6.11 -0.66 -12.38
N HIS A 297 -5.43 -1.77 -12.20
CA HIS A 297 -5.10 -2.68 -13.29
C HIS A 297 -6.26 -3.58 -13.74
N ILE A 298 -7.10 -4.07 -12.81
CA ILE A 298 -8.22 -4.93 -13.17
C ILE A 298 -9.40 -4.18 -13.80
N GLN A 299 -9.57 -2.89 -13.47
CA GLN A 299 -10.64 -2.04 -14.04
C GLN A 299 -10.34 -1.62 -15.47
N ILE A 300 -9.08 -1.46 -15.84
CA ILE A 300 -8.65 -1.14 -17.20
C ILE A 300 -9.25 -2.13 -18.24
N GLY A 301 -9.41 -3.40 -17.88
CA GLY A 301 -10.01 -4.43 -18.75
C GLY A 301 -11.53 -4.37 -18.92
N LYS A 302 -12.25 -3.73 -17.98
CA LYS A 302 -13.73 -3.71 -17.95
C LYS A 302 -14.37 -2.42 -18.47
N GLN A 303 -13.62 -1.30 -18.55
CA GLN A 303 -14.20 0.04 -18.72
C GLN A 303 -13.84 0.71 -20.04
N ARG A 304 -14.14 0.08 -21.16
CA ARG A 304 -14.24 0.86 -22.41
C ARG A 304 -15.50 1.74 -22.53
N LYS A 305 -16.38 1.79 -21.50
CA LYS A 305 -17.66 2.53 -21.53
C LYS A 305 -18.10 3.16 -20.20
N SER A 306 -17.19 3.51 -19.29
CA SER A 306 -17.56 4.19 -18.04
C SER A 306 -17.07 5.64 -18.04
N SER A 307 -17.83 6.51 -17.42
CA SER A 307 -17.63 7.97 -17.38
C SER A 307 -16.20 8.34 -16.93
N ARG A 308 -15.59 9.17 -17.78
CA ARG A 308 -14.28 9.77 -17.55
C ARG A 308 -14.41 10.89 -16.53
N ALA A 309 -13.58 10.88 -15.49
CA ALA A 309 -13.50 12.02 -14.60
C ALA A 309 -12.64 13.11 -15.26
N SER A 310 -13.12 14.34 -15.24
CA SER A 310 -12.34 15.51 -15.57
C SER A 310 -12.55 16.53 -14.45
N CYS A 311 -11.50 17.22 -14.04
CA CYS A 311 -11.70 18.39 -13.22
C CYS A 311 -11.96 19.63 -14.07
N SER A 312 -12.69 20.55 -13.49
CA SER A 312 -12.80 21.92 -14.01
C SER A 312 -11.44 22.62 -13.79
N GLU A 313 -10.95 23.35 -14.79
CA GLU A 313 -9.80 24.24 -14.62
C GLU A 313 -10.15 25.43 -13.71
N GLU A 314 -11.42 25.60 -13.35
CA GLU A 314 -11.89 26.61 -12.42
C GLU A 314 -11.47 26.27 -11.00
N ASP A 315 -10.99 27.28 -10.27
CA ASP A 315 -10.58 27.20 -8.87
C ASP A 315 -11.80 26.91 -7.98
N ARG A 316 -11.79 25.76 -7.31
CA ARG A 316 -12.86 25.37 -6.40
C ARG A 316 -12.54 25.86 -5.00
N VAL A 317 -13.21 26.92 -4.58
CA VAL A 317 -13.06 27.48 -3.23
C VAL A 317 -13.84 26.65 -2.22
N VAL A 318 -13.17 26.24 -1.15
CA VAL A 318 -13.72 25.50 -0.01
C VAL A 318 -13.46 26.32 1.25
N SER A 319 -14.51 26.68 2.00
CA SER A 319 -14.45 27.58 3.15
C SER A 319 -14.89 26.94 4.46
N GLU A 320 -14.94 25.62 4.52
CA GLU A 320 -15.28 24.87 5.72
C GLU A 320 -14.05 24.69 6.63
N SER A 321 -14.27 24.55 7.95
CA SER A 321 -13.17 24.38 8.92
C SER A 321 -12.52 23.00 8.86
N GLU A 322 -13.20 21.99 8.31
CA GLU A 322 -12.69 20.65 8.10
C GLU A 322 -13.44 19.96 6.96
N GLY A 323 -12.81 19.05 6.29
CA GLY A 323 -13.43 18.31 5.19
C GLY A 323 -12.48 17.32 4.54
N GLU A 324 -12.96 16.74 3.44
CA GLU A 324 -12.22 15.78 2.63
C GLU A 324 -12.13 16.29 1.18
N LEU A 325 -10.94 16.20 0.60
CA LEU A 325 -10.71 16.47 -0.81
C LEU A 325 -10.18 15.22 -1.48
N HIS A 326 -10.78 14.87 -2.58
CA HIS A 326 -10.38 13.74 -3.39
C HIS A 326 -10.59 14.01 -4.88
N PHE A 327 -9.77 13.38 -5.67
CA PHE A 327 -9.92 13.34 -7.12
C PHE A 327 -9.45 11.98 -7.64
N PRO A 328 -10.23 11.31 -8.47
CA PRO A 328 -11.59 11.67 -8.95
C PRO A 328 -12.66 11.60 -7.85
N GLU A 329 -13.81 12.23 -8.06
CA GLU A 329 -14.92 12.31 -7.09
C GLU A 329 -15.51 10.96 -6.66
N SER A 330 -15.17 9.91 -7.36
CA SER A 330 -15.56 8.54 -7.01
C SER A 330 -14.36 7.61 -7.18
N PRO A 331 -14.11 6.70 -6.23
CA PRO A 331 -13.04 5.70 -6.36
C PRO A 331 -13.25 4.73 -7.52
N TYR A 332 -14.40 4.78 -8.18
CA TYR A 332 -14.73 3.99 -9.37
C TYR A 332 -14.50 4.74 -10.69
N LEU A 333 -14.17 6.02 -10.62
CA LEU A 333 -13.80 6.83 -11.78
C LEU A 333 -12.28 6.76 -11.97
N TYR A 334 -11.87 6.85 -13.21
CA TYR A 334 -10.47 7.03 -13.60
C TYR A 334 -10.35 8.29 -14.45
N TYR A 335 -9.16 8.81 -14.52
CA TYR A 335 -8.84 9.89 -15.44
C TYR A 335 -7.66 9.48 -16.32
N ASP A 336 -7.62 10.01 -17.52
CA ASP A 336 -6.53 9.85 -18.47
C ASP A 336 -6.19 11.23 -19.08
N GLY A 337 -4.96 11.37 -19.53
CA GLY A 337 -4.47 12.59 -20.14
C GLY A 337 -4.21 13.73 -19.16
N LYS A 338 -3.86 14.88 -19.71
CA LYS A 338 -3.53 16.06 -18.92
C LYS A 338 -4.74 16.59 -18.18
N GLN A 339 -4.60 16.72 -16.87
CA GLN A 339 -5.56 17.36 -15.98
C GLN A 339 -4.84 18.37 -15.10
N LEU A 340 -5.46 19.49 -14.84
CA LEU A 340 -5.06 20.44 -13.82
C LEU A 340 -6.28 20.77 -12.97
N CYS A 341 -6.26 20.30 -11.73
CA CYS A 341 -7.33 20.55 -10.78
C CYS A 341 -6.83 21.55 -9.74
N VAL A 342 -7.65 22.54 -9.42
CA VAL A 342 -7.27 23.59 -8.48
C VAL A 342 -8.33 23.69 -7.38
N TRP A 343 -7.88 23.72 -6.12
CA TRP A 343 -8.70 24.00 -4.95
C TRP A 343 -8.06 25.10 -4.13
N THR A 344 -8.85 26.05 -3.66
CA THR A 344 -8.45 27.03 -2.68
C THR A 344 -9.16 26.73 -1.37
N LEU A 345 -8.39 26.40 -0.32
CA LEU A 345 -8.88 26.23 1.04
C LEU A 345 -8.79 27.54 1.77
N LEU A 346 -9.91 27.97 2.37
CA LEU A 346 -10.02 29.15 3.20
C LEU A 346 -10.60 28.73 4.55
N VAL A 347 -9.78 28.74 5.60
CA VAL A 347 -10.26 28.52 6.97
C VAL A 347 -10.41 29.85 7.70
N PRO A 348 -11.10 29.93 8.87
CA PRO A 348 -11.24 31.17 9.62
C PRO A 348 -9.89 31.86 9.87
N GLU A 349 -9.92 33.20 9.94
CA GLU A 349 -8.75 34.01 10.32
C GLU A 349 -8.14 33.48 11.63
N GLU A 350 -6.83 33.61 11.77
CA GLU A 350 -6.04 33.10 12.90
C GLU A 350 -5.99 31.56 13.04
N MET A 351 -6.50 30.79 12.07
CA MET A 351 -6.38 29.34 12.06
C MET A 351 -5.33 28.90 11.04
N HIS A 352 -4.73 27.74 11.27
CA HIS A 352 -3.79 27.08 10.38
C HIS A 352 -4.43 25.86 9.76
N VAL A 353 -3.96 25.43 8.59
CA VAL A 353 -4.51 24.27 7.89
C VAL A 353 -3.60 23.06 8.07
N LEU A 354 -4.15 21.99 8.66
CA LEU A 354 -3.54 20.66 8.66
C LEU A 354 -4.12 19.84 7.52
N LEU A 355 -3.27 19.36 6.64
CA LEU A 355 -3.61 18.38 5.60
C LEU A 355 -3.12 16.99 6.03
N SER A 356 -3.96 15.97 5.91
CA SER A 356 -3.60 14.58 6.19
C SER A 356 -3.89 13.71 4.97
N PHE A 357 -2.87 13.08 4.42
CA PHE A 357 -2.97 12.28 3.20
C PHE A 357 -3.35 10.84 3.53
N SER A 358 -4.46 10.36 2.98
CA SER A 358 -4.84 8.96 3.04
C SER A 358 -4.43 8.18 1.79
N HIS A 359 -4.34 8.87 0.65
CA HIS A 359 -3.95 8.30 -0.63
C HIS A 359 -3.41 9.37 -1.58
N LEU A 360 -2.33 9.06 -2.30
CA LEU A 360 -1.84 9.85 -3.44
C LEU A 360 -1.17 8.92 -4.44
N ASP A 361 -1.74 8.83 -5.63
CA ASP A 361 -1.20 8.09 -6.76
C ASP A 361 -0.38 9.04 -7.65
N ALA A 362 0.85 9.26 -7.26
CA ALA A 362 1.77 10.15 -7.95
C ALA A 362 3.14 9.47 -8.07
N GLU A 363 3.30 8.62 -9.09
CA GLU A 363 4.51 7.80 -9.28
C GLU A 363 5.77 8.63 -9.56
N SER A 364 5.61 9.79 -10.21
CA SER A 364 6.73 10.64 -10.61
C SER A 364 6.38 12.11 -10.48
N CYS A 365 7.27 12.87 -9.83
CA CYS A 365 7.16 14.34 -9.71
C CYS A 365 7.17 15.10 -11.05
N HIS A 366 7.46 14.43 -12.16
CA HIS A 366 7.43 15.02 -13.49
C HIS A 366 6.08 14.88 -14.17
N HIS A 367 5.33 13.82 -13.87
CA HIS A 367 4.11 13.45 -14.57
C HIS A 367 2.84 13.65 -13.74
N ASN A 368 2.87 13.22 -12.46
CA ASN A 368 1.73 13.32 -11.57
C ASN A 368 2.20 13.84 -10.21
N TYR A 369 1.63 14.95 -9.76
CA TYR A 369 1.97 15.51 -8.46
C TYR A 369 0.86 16.37 -7.89
N LEU A 370 0.80 16.45 -6.57
CA LEU A 370 0.03 17.44 -5.83
C LEU A 370 0.97 18.53 -5.33
N SER A 371 0.66 19.79 -5.59
CA SER A 371 1.44 20.93 -5.12
C SER A 371 0.59 21.87 -4.27
N ILE A 372 1.23 22.41 -3.25
CA ILE A 372 0.64 23.41 -2.34
C ILE A 372 1.26 24.76 -2.66
N TYR A 373 0.43 25.77 -2.79
CA TYR A 373 0.81 27.15 -2.99
C TYR A 373 0.28 28.02 -1.86
N SER A 374 1.05 29.02 -1.47
CA SER A 374 0.57 30.08 -0.56
C SER A 374 -0.47 30.97 -1.22
N SER A 375 -1.07 31.88 -0.44
CA SER A 375 -1.97 32.92 -0.94
C SER A 375 -1.33 33.83 -2.00
N GLU A 376 0.01 33.94 -2.01
CA GLU A 376 0.78 34.71 -3.01
C GLU A 376 1.14 33.89 -4.28
N ASP A 377 0.55 32.70 -4.46
CA ASP A 377 0.82 31.74 -5.54
C ASP A 377 2.28 31.26 -5.61
N ARG A 378 2.96 31.17 -4.44
CA ARG A 378 4.30 30.61 -4.31
C ARG A 378 4.22 29.14 -3.93
N LEU A 379 5.03 28.32 -4.61
CA LEU A 379 5.12 26.89 -4.31
C LEU A 379 5.71 26.65 -2.91
N THR A 380 4.94 26.05 -2.01
CA THR A 380 5.33 25.73 -0.63
C THR A 380 5.50 24.24 -0.38
N GLY A 381 4.95 23.40 -1.24
CA GLY A 381 5.11 21.94 -1.15
C GLY A 381 4.79 21.26 -2.47
N LYS A 382 5.51 20.16 -2.77
CA LYS A 382 5.25 19.29 -3.92
C LYS A 382 5.38 17.85 -3.49
N PHE A 383 4.30 17.08 -3.73
CA PHE A 383 4.13 15.72 -3.25
C PHE A 383 3.97 14.76 -4.41
N CYS A 384 4.80 13.73 -4.41
CA CYS A 384 4.86 12.70 -5.43
C CYS A 384 5.78 11.56 -4.98
N GLY A 385 5.60 10.37 -5.53
CA GLY A 385 6.44 9.22 -5.26
C GLY A 385 6.33 8.68 -3.82
N GLU A 386 7.38 8.02 -3.36
CA GLU A 386 7.41 7.32 -2.07
C GLU A 386 7.52 8.23 -0.83
N ARG A 387 7.80 9.52 -1.01
CA ARG A 387 8.07 10.47 0.09
C ARG A 387 6.84 11.31 0.43
N LEU A 388 5.72 10.64 0.68
CA LEU A 388 4.55 11.31 1.23
C LEU A 388 4.78 11.59 2.73
N ALA A 389 4.77 12.87 3.10
CA ALA A 389 4.51 13.23 4.48
C ALA A 389 3.11 12.71 4.85
N SER A 390 2.97 12.08 5.99
CA SER A 390 1.65 11.62 6.48
C SER A 390 0.71 12.80 6.71
N SER A 391 1.26 13.96 7.04
CA SER A 391 0.52 15.21 7.21
C SER A 391 1.38 16.43 6.84
N VAL A 392 0.71 17.52 6.47
CA VAL A 392 1.31 18.81 6.18
C VAL A 392 0.57 19.88 6.96
N LEU A 393 1.28 20.57 7.84
CA LEU A 393 0.77 21.74 8.55
C LEU A 393 1.19 23.00 7.80
N VAL A 394 0.22 23.82 7.41
CA VAL A 394 0.44 25.12 6.77
C VAL A 394 0.01 26.21 7.73
N ALA A 395 0.95 27.01 8.20
CA ALA A 395 0.71 28.12 9.11
C ALA A 395 0.09 29.32 8.38
N SER A 396 -1.03 29.08 7.72
CA SER A 396 -1.82 30.08 7.00
C SER A 396 -3.28 29.65 7.01
N ASN A 397 -4.19 30.61 7.00
CA ASN A 397 -5.63 30.39 6.87
C ASN A 397 -6.06 30.20 5.40
N SER A 398 -5.15 30.40 4.44
CA SER A 398 -5.42 30.26 3.02
C SER A 398 -4.29 29.50 2.32
N LEU A 399 -4.65 28.50 1.53
CA LEU A 399 -3.71 27.80 0.66
C LEU A 399 -4.40 27.33 -0.62
N ARG A 400 -3.62 27.18 -1.68
CA ARG A 400 -4.09 26.65 -2.95
C ARG A 400 -3.44 25.30 -3.25
N LEU A 401 -4.26 24.30 -3.52
CA LEU A 401 -3.84 22.96 -3.94
C LEU A 401 -3.96 22.86 -5.46
N LYS A 402 -2.91 22.40 -6.13
CA LYS A 402 -2.95 22.11 -7.58
C LYS A 402 -2.53 20.65 -7.79
N PHE A 403 -3.44 19.84 -8.28
CA PHE A 403 -3.13 18.49 -8.72
C PHE A 403 -2.91 18.50 -10.22
N PHE A 404 -1.71 18.12 -10.64
CA PHE A 404 -1.32 18.04 -12.05
C PHE A 404 -1.09 16.59 -12.43
N THR A 405 -1.57 16.22 -13.61
CA THR A 405 -1.26 14.96 -14.27
C THR A 405 -1.10 15.19 -15.78
N ASP A 406 -0.09 14.57 -16.37
CA ASP A 406 0.06 14.42 -17.81
C ASP A 406 0.01 12.96 -18.22
N ALA A 407 -0.46 12.11 -17.31
CA ALA A 407 -0.41 10.68 -17.43
C ALA A 407 -1.00 10.17 -18.76
N THR A 408 -0.19 9.42 -19.46
CA THR A 408 -0.63 8.55 -20.56
C THR A 408 -1.31 7.29 -20.00
N ASP A 409 -1.12 7.02 -18.71
CA ASP A 409 -1.63 5.86 -17.99
C ASP A 409 -2.70 6.27 -16.96
N TYR A 410 -3.62 5.34 -16.69
CA TYR A 410 -4.70 5.53 -15.73
C TYR A 410 -4.16 5.67 -14.31
N SER A 411 -4.62 6.68 -13.59
CA SER A 411 -4.22 6.97 -12.21
C SER A 411 -5.45 7.03 -11.30
N THR A 412 -5.25 6.74 -10.02
CA THR A 412 -6.31 6.76 -9.00
C THR A 412 -6.40 8.08 -8.24
N GLY A 413 -5.50 9.04 -8.55
CA GLY A 413 -5.56 10.39 -8.02
C GLY A 413 -5.11 10.51 -6.56
N PHE A 414 -5.84 11.30 -5.78
CA PHE A 414 -5.52 11.52 -4.37
C PHE A 414 -6.76 11.56 -3.48
N ASN A 415 -6.54 11.31 -2.20
CA ASN A 415 -7.49 11.55 -1.13
C ASN A 415 -6.75 12.13 0.08
N LEU A 416 -7.24 13.27 0.59
CA LEU A 416 -6.74 13.92 1.79
C LEU A 416 -7.89 14.50 2.61
N THR A 417 -7.69 14.59 3.91
CA THR A 417 -8.54 15.38 4.81
C THR A 417 -7.82 16.67 5.17
N TYR A 418 -8.58 17.74 5.39
CA TYR A 418 -8.05 19.00 5.91
C TYR A 418 -8.81 19.42 7.17
N LYS A 419 -8.11 20.11 8.07
CA LYS A 419 -8.67 20.61 9.32
C LYS A 419 -8.04 21.93 9.71
N ALA A 420 -8.87 22.89 10.15
CA ALA A 420 -8.41 24.12 10.77
C ALA A 420 -7.93 23.86 12.20
N LEU A 421 -6.74 24.34 12.55
CA LEU A 421 -6.14 24.23 13.87
C LEU A 421 -5.75 25.61 14.40
N LYS A 422 -5.90 25.82 15.72
CA LYS A 422 -5.37 27.04 16.37
C LYS A 422 -3.84 27.01 16.40
N PRO A 423 -3.16 28.15 16.29
CA PRO A 423 -1.68 28.22 16.35
C PRO A 423 -1.07 27.56 17.60
N SER A 424 -1.78 27.60 18.74
CA SER A 424 -1.35 26.95 20.00
C SER A 424 -1.31 25.42 19.96
N TYR A 425 -1.84 24.78 18.91
CA TYR A 425 -1.78 23.34 18.67
C TYR A 425 -0.71 22.95 17.66
N LEU A 426 0.21 23.88 17.30
CA LEU A 426 1.34 23.53 16.47
C LEU A 426 2.17 22.45 17.19
N PRO A 427 2.35 21.25 16.63
CA PRO A 427 3.30 20.31 17.19
C PRO A 427 4.69 20.94 17.10
N ASP A 428 5.41 20.98 18.22
CA ASP A 428 6.71 21.65 18.40
C ASP A 428 7.83 21.19 17.47
N SER A 429 7.56 20.27 16.53
CA SER A 429 8.68 19.52 16.03
C SER A 429 8.85 19.46 14.53
N GLY A 430 7.85 19.69 13.69
CA GLY A 430 7.97 19.34 12.25
C GLY A 430 8.36 17.89 11.98
N CYS A 431 8.47 17.06 13.04
CA CYS A 431 8.89 15.67 12.95
C CYS A 431 7.71 14.76 12.60
N SER A 432 7.94 13.81 11.70
CA SER A 432 6.90 12.95 11.08
C SER A 432 5.87 13.70 10.22
N SER A 433 6.06 15.01 10.01
CA SER A 433 5.21 15.87 9.19
C SER A 433 6.05 16.90 8.45
N LEU A 434 5.45 17.58 7.48
CA LEU A 434 6.01 18.78 6.87
C LEU A 434 5.32 20.01 7.48
N THR A 435 6.08 20.92 8.06
CA THR A 435 5.56 22.19 8.60
C THR A 435 5.94 23.34 7.67
N VAL A 436 4.97 24.11 7.21
CA VAL A 436 5.17 25.29 6.37
C VAL A 436 4.91 26.55 7.18
N LEU A 437 5.92 27.41 7.29
CA LEU A 437 5.94 28.59 8.13
C LEU A 437 6.17 29.85 7.29
N PHE A 438 5.47 30.94 7.62
CA PHE A 438 5.52 32.23 6.93
C PHE A 438 6.09 33.33 7.82
N GLU A 439 6.47 32.99 9.04
CA GLU A 439 7.02 33.91 10.04
C GLU A 439 8.42 33.45 10.44
N GLU A 440 9.21 34.42 10.91
CA GLU A 440 10.49 34.17 11.57
C GLU A 440 10.27 33.37 12.85
N GLY A 441 11.27 32.57 13.23
CA GLY A 441 11.08 31.79 14.43
C GLY A 441 12.24 30.89 14.81
N LEU A 442 12.04 30.16 15.89
CA LEU A 442 12.96 29.19 16.42
C LEU A 442 12.54 27.78 15.94
N ILE A 443 13.49 27.01 15.47
CA ILE A 443 13.33 25.57 15.23
C ILE A 443 14.34 24.79 16.06
N GLN A 444 13.95 23.58 16.44
CA GLN A 444 14.82 22.70 17.22
C GLN A 444 14.49 21.24 16.94
N SER A 445 15.43 20.36 17.22
CA SER A 445 15.17 18.91 17.20
C SER A 445 14.17 18.54 18.28
N LEU A 446 13.42 17.44 18.04
CA LEU A 446 12.47 16.92 19.01
C LEU A 446 13.19 16.62 20.35
N HIS A 447 12.56 16.96 21.45
CA HIS A 447 13.07 16.83 22.82
C HIS A 447 14.28 17.70 23.19
N TYR A 448 14.76 18.59 22.34
CA TYR A 448 15.84 19.51 22.71
C TYR A 448 15.50 20.25 24.04
N PRO A 449 16.40 20.34 25.01
CA PRO A 449 17.84 19.99 25.01
C PRO A 449 18.17 18.53 25.41
N GLU A 450 17.17 17.66 25.54
CA GLU A 450 17.39 16.22 25.67
C GLU A 450 17.78 15.60 24.31
N ASN A 451 18.21 14.33 24.31
CA ASN A 451 18.60 13.65 23.07
C ASN A 451 17.39 13.47 22.12
N TYR A 452 17.65 13.66 20.83
CA TYR A 452 16.67 13.35 19.79
C TYR A 452 16.42 11.85 19.65
N ASN A 453 15.31 11.50 19.02
CA ASN A 453 14.95 10.09 18.80
C ASN A 453 15.72 9.49 17.60
N ASP A 454 15.93 8.16 17.66
CA ASP A 454 16.31 7.36 16.50
C ASP A 454 15.25 7.49 15.39
N MET A 455 15.67 7.37 14.14
CA MET A 455 14.81 7.40 12.96
C MET A 455 13.99 8.70 12.84
N ALA A 456 14.47 9.80 13.40
CA ALA A 456 13.82 11.10 13.28
C ALA A 456 13.78 11.56 11.80
N ASN A 457 12.67 12.15 11.40
CA ASN A 457 12.49 12.75 10.07
C ASN A 457 11.62 14.00 10.22
N CYS A 458 12.29 15.12 10.40
CA CYS A 458 11.66 16.41 10.67
C CYS A 458 11.87 17.35 9.48
N ASN A 459 10.83 18.05 9.06
CA ASN A 459 10.89 18.90 7.87
C ASN A 459 10.17 20.24 8.11
N TRP A 460 10.87 21.34 7.86
CA TRP A 460 10.34 22.69 7.93
C TRP A 460 10.55 23.41 6.61
N VAL A 461 9.52 24.06 6.09
CA VAL A 461 9.60 24.96 4.96
C VAL A 461 9.32 26.37 5.45
N PHE A 462 10.26 27.27 5.27
CA PHE A 462 10.06 28.69 5.50
C PHE A 462 9.84 29.40 4.18
N GLN A 463 8.90 30.33 4.18
CA GLN A 463 8.62 31.20 3.03
C GLN A 463 8.63 32.65 3.50
N ALA A 464 9.67 33.37 3.11
CA ALA A 464 9.81 34.78 3.38
C ALA A 464 8.88 35.64 2.50
N PRO A 465 8.49 36.86 2.89
CA PRO A 465 7.82 37.82 2.05
C PRO A 465 8.64 38.15 0.78
N LYS A 466 8.00 38.78 -0.23
CA LYS A 466 8.71 39.23 -1.43
C LYS A 466 9.85 40.17 -1.07
N HIS A 467 10.98 40.01 -1.78
CA HIS A 467 12.20 40.80 -1.58
C HIS A 467 12.90 40.56 -0.24
N TYR A 468 12.62 39.41 0.40
CA TYR A 468 13.35 38.95 1.57
C TYR A 468 14.01 37.61 1.26
N LEU A 469 15.19 37.42 1.85
CA LEU A 469 15.94 36.18 1.89
C LEU A 469 15.80 35.54 3.28
N ILE A 470 16.13 34.27 3.38
CA ILE A 470 16.02 33.52 4.64
C ILE A 470 17.42 33.24 5.17
N LYS A 471 17.66 33.61 6.42
CA LYS A 471 18.89 33.35 7.18
C LYS A 471 18.60 32.34 8.27
N LEU A 472 19.31 31.22 8.26
CA LEU A 472 19.30 30.20 9.31
C LEU A 472 20.56 30.34 10.15
N SER A 473 20.41 30.56 11.47
CA SER A 473 21.52 30.72 12.42
C SER A 473 21.38 29.71 13.55
N PHE A 474 22.37 28.83 13.71
CA PHE A 474 22.39 27.82 14.76
C PHE A 474 22.91 28.43 16.06
N GLN A 475 22.16 28.24 17.18
CA GLN A 475 22.62 28.54 18.52
C GLN A 475 23.37 27.35 19.12
N SER A 476 22.97 26.14 18.76
CA SER A 476 23.64 24.90 19.15
C SER A 476 23.49 23.84 18.06
N LEU A 477 24.48 22.98 17.93
CA LEU A 477 24.48 21.80 17.07
C LEU A 477 25.26 20.70 17.77
N GLU A 478 24.58 19.60 18.14
CA GLU A 478 25.18 18.40 18.73
C GLU A 478 24.51 17.18 18.05
N ILE A 479 25.01 16.81 16.88
CA ILE A 479 24.50 15.73 16.03
C ILE A 479 25.66 14.77 15.77
N GLU A 480 25.36 13.47 15.64
CA GLU A 480 26.38 12.47 15.37
C GLU A 480 27.35 12.91 14.27
N GLU A 481 28.66 12.86 14.58
CA GLU A 481 29.69 13.27 13.64
C GLU A 481 30.20 12.08 12.84
N ASN A 482 30.01 12.12 11.54
CA ASN A 482 30.75 11.27 10.61
C ASN A 482 31.24 12.11 9.42
N GLY A 483 32.32 11.70 8.77
CA GLY A 483 33.05 12.55 7.81
C GLY A 483 32.19 13.11 6.66
N ASP A 484 31.11 12.47 6.30
CA ASP A 484 30.21 12.84 5.18
C ASP A 484 28.79 13.21 5.62
N CYS A 485 28.50 13.33 6.92
CA CYS A 485 27.17 13.56 7.49
C CYS A 485 26.12 12.63 6.86
N THR A 486 26.33 11.31 6.95
CA THR A 486 25.47 10.29 6.33
C THR A 486 24.57 9.54 7.32
N SER A 487 24.95 9.49 8.61
CA SER A 487 24.14 8.91 9.69
C SER A 487 23.05 9.90 10.10
N ASP A 488 23.43 10.87 10.93
CA ASP A 488 22.54 11.92 11.43
C ASP A 488 22.92 13.26 10.84
N TYR A 489 21.96 14.02 10.33
CA TYR A 489 22.29 15.29 9.67
C TYR A 489 21.12 16.25 9.55
N VAL A 490 21.46 17.53 9.44
CA VAL A 490 20.54 18.58 8.96
C VAL A 490 20.93 18.94 7.53
N THR A 491 19.95 18.90 6.60
CA THR A 491 20.13 19.45 5.25
C THR A 491 19.31 20.71 5.07
N VAL A 492 19.86 21.65 4.31
CA VAL A 492 19.21 22.91 3.96
C VAL A 492 19.14 23.05 2.45
N HIS A 493 17.94 23.28 1.91
CA HIS A 493 17.70 23.41 0.48
C HIS A 493 17.05 24.76 0.16
N GLN A 494 17.38 25.33 -1.01
CA GLN A 494 16.77 26.57 -1.51
C GLN A 494 15.44 26.37 -2.23
N ASP A 495 14.95 25.14 -2.27
CA ASP A 495 13.68 24.79 -2.93
C ASP A 495 13.01 23.62 -2.21
N VAL A 496 11.70 23.50 -2.35
CA VAL A 496 10.90 22.43 -1.74
C VAL A 496 11.05 21.08 -2.46
N GLU A 497 11.59 21.08 -3.67
CA GLU A 497 11.81 19.87 -4.49
C GLU A 497 13.16 19.18 -4.16
N ARG A 498 13.97 19.78 -3.27
CA ARG A 498 15.30 19.29 -2.86
C ARG A 498 16.31 19.19 -3.99
N LYS A 499 16.18 20.03 -5.02
CA LYS A 499 17.09 20.06 -6.17
C LYS A 499 18.39 20.79 -5.87
N LYS A 500 18.34 21.76 -4.96
CA LYS A 500 19.49 22.62 -4.64
C LYS A 500 19.77 22.60 -3.14
N GLU A 501 20.58 21.63 -2.70
CA GLU A 501 21.16 21.59 -1.36
C GLU A 501 22.22 22.68 -1.22
N ILE A 502 22.12 23.48 -0.15
CA ILE A 502 23.05 24.57 0.15
C ILE A 502 23.89 24.32 1.41
N ALA A 503 23.43 23.42 2.27
CA ALA A 503 24.20 22.98 3.42
C ALA A 503 23.81 21.57 3.85
N ARG A 504 24.79 20.80 4.33
CA ARG A 504 24.63 19.53 5.04
C ARG A 504 25.51 19.60 6.29
N LEU A 505 24.90 19.37 7.46
CA LEU A 505 25.48 19.69 8.76
C LEU A 505 25.36 18.53 9.73
N CYS A 506 26.43 18.21 10.42
CA CYS A 506 26.51 17.28 11.55
C CYS A 506 27.67 17.72 12.47
N GLY A 507 27.92 17.01 13.56
CA GLY A 507 28.99 17.29 14.51
C GLY A 507 28.58 18.20 15.66
N PHE A 508 29.57 18.80 16.33
CA PHE A 508 29.40 19.47 17.62
C PHE A 508 29.72 20.97 17.58
N VAL A 509 29.89 21.53 16.40
CA VAL A 509 30.18 22.95 16.23
C VAL A 509 29.08 23.63 15.44
N ALA A 510 28.50 24.67 16.03
CA ALA A 510 27.49 25.47 15.32
C ALA A 510 28.15 26.12 14.08
N PRO A 511 27.60 25.90 12.87
CA PRO A 511 28.16 26.43 11.62
C PRO A 511 27.92 27.93 11.50
N ALA A 512 28.59 28.56 10.55
CA ALA A 512 28.25 29.91 10.12
C ALA A 512 26.78 29.93 9.60
N PRO A 513 26.11 31.08 9.73
CA PRO A 513 24.73 31.22 9.26
C PRO A 513 24.56 30.82 7.80
N VAL A 514 23.54 30.01 7.50
CA VAL A 514 23.20 29.58 6.15
C VAL A 514 22.19 30.58 5.55
N LEU A 515 22.47 31.10 4.37
CA LEU A 515 21.63 32.07 3.69
C LEU A 515 21.02 31.46 2.41
N SER A 516 19.71 31.55 2.29
CA SER A 516 19.01 31.18 1.06
C SER A 516 19.04 32.35 0.07
N SER A 517 19.38 32.11 -1.19
CA SER A 517 19.26 33.12 -2.26
C SER A 517 17.84 33.21 -2.83
N SER A 518 16.90 32.48 -2.28
CA SER A 518 15.48 32.52 -2.63
C SER A 518 14.63 32.81 -1.39
N GLY A 519 13.42 33.30 -1.58
CA GLY A 519 12.47 33.49 -0.47
C GLY A 519 11.90 32.17 0.07
N VAL A 520 12.50 31.03 -0.21
CA VAL A 520 12.07 29.70 0.29
C VAL A 520 13.30 28.96 0.82
N MET A 521 13.12 28.27 1.96
CA MET A 521 14.14 27.42 2.56
C MET A 521 13.46 26.16 3.13
N LEU A 522 13.88 24.98 2.68
CA LEU A 522 13.52 23.71 3.27
C LEU A 522 14.67 23.23 4.17
N ILE A 523 14.37 22.98 5.42
CA ILE A 523 15.27 22.43 6.42
C ILE A 523 14.77 21.04 6.77
N SER A 524 15.65 20.03 6.72
CA SER A 524 15.33 18.65 7.05
C SER A 524 16.35 18.10 8.04
N PHE A 525 15.87 17.52 9.14
CA PHE A 525 16.68 16.77 10.08
C PHE A 525 16.36 15.29 9.95
N GLN A 526 17.37 14.45 9.87
CA GLN A 526 17.27 12.99 9.80
C GLN A 526 18.26 12.36 10.75
N SER A 527 17.82 11.28 11.45
CA SER A 527 18.69 10.42 12.25
C SER A 527 18.51 8.96 11.84
N ASP A 528 19.55 8.15 12.08
CA ASP A 528 19.52 6.71 11.86
C ASP A 528 19.04 5.93 13.12
N GLU A 529 19.36 4.63 13.21
CA GLU A 529 18.93 3.73 14.29
C GLU A 529 19.89 3.73 15.50
N ASN A 530 21.00 4.48 15.45
CA ASN A 530 22.05 4.41 16.44
C ASN A 530 22.38 5.80 16.97
N VAL A 531 22.99 5.85 18.10
CA VAL A 531 23.66 6.99 18.76
C VAL A 531 22.97 8.34 18.59
N THR A 532 22.29 8.80 19.62
CA THR A 532 21.59 10.11 19.64
C THR A 532 22.32 11.12 20.52
N PHE A 533 22.22 12.39 20.15
CA PHE A 533 22.77 13.53 20.89
C PHE A 533 21.68 14.58 21.15
N ARG A 534 22.06 15.75 21.72
CA ARG A 534 21.09 16.82 22.07
C ARG A 534 20.41 17.45 20.86
N GLY A 535 20.95 17.26 19.66
CA GLY A 535 20.38 17.78 18.43
C GLY A 535 20.76 19.23 18.17
N PHE A 536 19.80 20.05 17.79
CA PHE A 536 20.08 21.42 17.42
C PHE A 536 18.96 22.38 17.85
N GLN A 537 19.36 23.66 17.98
CA GLN A 537 18.46 24.79 18.06
C GLN A 537 18.95 25.87 17.10
N ALA A 538 18.04 26.42 16.28
CA ALA A 538 18.38 27.40 15.25
C ALA A 538 17.28 28.45 15.09
N THR A 539 17.66 29.69 14.81
CA THR A 539 16.74 30.79 14.50
C THR A 539 16.69 31.02 13.00
N VAL A 540 15.49 31.17 12.49
CA VAL A 540 15.20 31.59 11.11
C VAL A 540 14.79 33.06 11.13
N ALA A 541 15.46 33.90 10.33
CA ALA A 541 15.16 35.30 10.16
C ALA A 541 15.02 35.69 8.68
N PHE A 542 14.20 36.70 8.41
CA PHE A 542 14.00 37.22 7.06
C PHE A 542 14.82 38.50 6.86
N ILE A 543 15.71 38.51 5.88
CA ILE A 543 16.63 39.62 5.62
C ILE A 543 16.22 40.28 4.30
N PRO A 544 16.02 41.62 4.26
CA PRO A 544 15.78 42.33 3.00
C PRO A 544 16.91 42.10 1.99
N GLU A 545 16.57 41.85 0.72
CA GLU A 545 17.58 41.69 -0.36
C GLU A 545 18.52 42.88 -0.47
N THR A 546 18.04 44.09 -0.11
CA THR A 546 18.83 45.32 -0.09
C THR A 546 19.99 45.30 0.93
N ALA A 547 19.85 44.54 2.01
CA ALA A 547 20.88 44.45 3.05
C ALA A 547 22.18 43.77 2.56
N LEU A 548 22.11 42.89 1.56
CA LEU A 548 23.27 42.24 0.96
C LEU A 548 24.05 43.15 0.01
N ASN A 549 23.41 44.16 -0.57
CA ASN A 549 24.09 45.11 -1.46
C ASN A 549 24.92 46.15 -0.69
N ILE A 550 24.58 46.40 0.58
CA ILE A 550 25.32 47.33 1.43
C ILE A 550 26.67 46.73 1.85
N SER A 551 26.72 45.44 2.20
CA SER A 551 27.96 44.76 2.57
C SER A 551 28.97 44.61 1.41
N ARG A 552 28.47 44.52 0.15
CA ARG A 552 29.34 44.50 -1.04
C ARG A 552 29.95 45.87 -1.35
N SER A 553 29.27 46.97 -1.05
CA SER A 553 29.76 48.30 -1.29
C SER A 553 30.78 48.74 -0.24
N GLU A 554 30.78 48.22 0.97
CA GLU A 554 31.76 48.50 2.00
C GLU A 554 33.07 47.73 1.78
N ASP A 555 33.03 46.49 1.28
CA ASP A 555 34.24 45.72 0.94
C ASP A 555 34.96 46.25 -0.32
N GLU A 556 34.25 46.82 -1.32
CA GLU A 556 34.88 47.45 -2.47
C GLU A 556 35.48 48.82 -2.16
N SER A 557 34.99 49.55 -1.12
CA SER A 557 35.56 50.82 -0.71
C SER A 557 36.86 50.67 0.13
N MET A 558 37.08 49.51 0.75
CA MET A 558 38.29 49.24 1.55
C MET A 558 39.51 48.77 0.71
N PHE A 559 39.32 48.44 -0.57
CA PHE A 559 40.37 48.04 -1.51
C PHE A 559 40.86 49.19 -2.43
N LEU A 560 40.29 50.40 -2.30
CA LEU A 560 40.68 51.57 -3.10
C LEU A 560 41.49 52.64 -2.33
N GLU A 561 41.87 52.38 -1.06
CA GLU A 561 42.74 53.26 -0.26
C GLU A 561 43.96 52.52 0.32
N THR A 562 44.74 51.84 -0.53
CA THR A 562 46.15 51.48 -0.23
C THR A 562 47.02 51.54 -1.48
#